data_cb66397c07e4f3be499f7898a2ea3190
#
_entry.id   cb66397c07e4f3be499f7898a2ea3190
#
_cell.length_a   1.000
_cell.length_b   1.000
_cell.length_c   1.000
_cell.angle_alpha   90.00
_cell.angle_beta   90.00
_cell.angle_gamma   90.00
#
_symmetry.space_group_name_H-M   'P 1'
#
loop_
_entity.id
_entity.type
_entity.pdbx_description
1 polymer ?
#
loop_
_entity_poly.entity_id
_entity_poly.type
_entity_poly.pdbx_seq_one_letter_code
_entity_poly.pdbx_strand_id
1 'polypeptide(L)'
;MDAMNSEHEQAAFPRAPWQLRGAACVSLWKLPETALGQLAPDRGLPILKIAGNAFIATIWAQYSGGTLRYDELAVAVLVRGKGLLVPAGSVTAIWVNDAMSAEGGRRLWHIPKVLARFETLASERAFTGTMMLGDQSVAALSFEVDAALPVRPRMSGFVIQPGIGGPLRTRCTVKGALRLGRAHWTIDPAGPLAALHGRQPLLSVGLRAMDAAFGV
;
A
#
# COMPACT_ATOMS: atom_id res chain seq x y z
N MET A 1 7.34 -9.21 -50.36
CA MET A 1 8.39 -9.81 -49.54
C MET A 1 8.78 -8.77 -48.51
N ASP A 2 7.86 -8.54 -47.55
CA ASP A 2 8.11 -7.60 -46.47
C ASP A 2 7.80 -8.36 -45.16
N ALA A 3 8.91 -8.80 -44.56
CA ALA A 3 8.91 -9.54 -43.33
C ALA A 3 8.67 -8.58 -42.17
N MET A 4 7.58 -8.81 -41.50
CA MET A 4 7.34 -8.73 -40.09
C MET A 4 8.46 -8.06 -39.28
N ASN A 5 8.32 -6.78 -39.04
CA ASN A 5 8.98 -6.10 -37.93
C ASN A 5 7.98 -6.04 -36.76
N SER A 6 7.76 -7.16 -36.11
CA SER A 6 7.14 -7.18 -34.78
C SER A 6 8.19 -6.74 -33.77
N GLU A 7 8.41 -5.44 -33.67
CA GLU A 7 9.11 -4.87 -32.53
C GLU A 7 8.35 -5.31 -31.29
N HIS A 8 8.95 -6.20 -30.52
CA HIS A 8 8.57 -6.49 -29.16
C HIS A 8 8.72 -5.18 -28.39
N GLU A 9 7.64 -4.44 -28.27
CA GLU A 9 7.55 -3.32 -27.36
C GLU A 9 7.90 -3.85 -25.97
N GLN A 10 9.16 -3.65 -25.60
CA GLN A 10 9.68 -4.10 -24.32
C GLN A 10 8.87 -3.40 -23.26
N ALA A 11 8.03 -4.15 -22.51
CA ALA A 11 7.17 -3.60 -21.50
C ALA A 11 7.99 -2.69 -20.57
N ALA A 12 7.58 -1.45 -20.42
CA ALA A 12 8.27 -0.42 -19.64
C ALA A 12 8.36 -0.75 -18.13
N PHE A 13 8.00 -1.96 -17.71
CA PHE A 13 8.01 -2.45 -16.34
C PHE A 13 8.18 -3.97 -16.29
N PRO A 14 8.69 -4.54 -15.17
CA PRO A 14 8.88 -5.97 -15.00
C PRO A 14 7.55 -6.74 -15.02
N ARG A 15 7.59 -7.98 -15.52
CA ARG A 15 6.45 -8.90 -15.49
C ARG A 15 6.13 -9.34 -14.06
N ALA A 16 4.88 -9.67 -13.79
CA ALA A 16 4.48 -10.37 -12.55
C ALA A 16 5.09 -11.80 -12.49
N PRO A 17 5.31 -12.35 -11.28
CA PRO A 17 5.12 -11.72 -9.96
C PRO A 17 6.27 -10.78 -9.58
N TRP A 18 5.98 -9.76 -8.77
CA TRP A 18 7.03 -8.92 -8.19
C TRP A 18 7.44 -9.43 -6.82
N GLN A 19 8.75 -9.58 -6.64
CA GLN A 19 9.39 -9.91 -5.37
C GLN A 19 10.04 -8.63 -4.84
N LEU A 20 9.62 -8.16 -3.67
CA LEU A 20 10.04 -6.88 -3.10
C LEU A 20 10.63 -7.10 -1.72
N ARG A 21 11.77 -6.48 -1.43
CA ARG A 21 12.47 -6.59 -0.15
C ARG A 21 12.73 -5.23 0.44
N GLY A 22 12.57 -5.10 1.78
CA GLY A 22 12.79 -3.81 2.42
C GLY A 22 12.25 -3.75 3.84
N ALA A 23 11.63 -2.62 4.15
CA ALA A 23 10.97 -2.36 5.42
C ALA A 23 9.63 -1.66 5.19
N ALA A 24 8.72 -1.77 6.14
CA ALA A 24 7.45 -1.06 6.08
C ALA A 24 6.96 -0.67 7.49
N CYS A 25 6.12 0.36 7.54
CA CYS A 25 5.23 0.66 8.66
C CYS A 25 3.79 0.52 8.19
N VAL A 26 3.01 -0.26 8.91
CA VAL A 26 1.59 -0.49 8.64
C VAL A 26 0.78 0.07 9.78
N SER A 27 -0.18 0.96 9.49
CA SER A 27 -1.12 1.51 10.47
C SER A 27 -2.54 1.14 10.10
N LEU A 28 -3.31 0.65 11.07
CA LEU A 28 -4.73 0.32 10.92
C LEU A 28 -5.57 1.46 11.50
N TRP A 29 -6.52 1.97 10.73
CA TRP A 29 -7.42 3.06 11.10
C TRP A 29 -8.86 2.58 11.11
N LYS A 30 -9.68 3.24 11.94
CA LYS A 30 -11.11 3.05 12.02
C LYS A 30 -11.80 4.38 11.77
N LEU A 31 -12.69 4.44 10.79
CA LEU A 31 -13.45 5.63 10.44
C LEU A 31 -14.94 5.28 10.25
N PRO A 32 -15.87 6.18 10.57
CA PRO A 32 -17.21 6.06 10.04
C PRO A 32 -17.18 5.95 8.51
N GLU A 33 -18.00 5.08 7.92
CA GLU A 33 -18.05 4.91 6.46
C GLU A 33 -18.27 6.25 5.75
N THR A 34 -19.11 7.10 6.30
CA THR A 34 -19.43 8.43 5.75
C THR A 34 -18.25 9.40 5.75
N ALA A 35 -17.20 9.10 6.52
CA ALA A 35 -16.00 9.93 6.61
C ALA A 35 -14.86 9.48 5.67
N LEU A 36 -15.07 8.42 4.87
CA LEU A 36 -14.05 7.93 3.93
C LEU A 36 -13.71 8.96 2.84
N GLY A 37 -14.67 9.76 2.39
CA GLY A 37 -14.45 10.77 1.36
C GLY A 37 -13.82 10.17 0.11
N GLN A 38 -12.68 10.74 -0.33
CA GLN A 38 -11.92 10.28 -1.49
C GLN A 38 -11.27 8.90 -1.29
N LEU A 39 -11.16 8.39 -0.06
CA LEU A 39 -10.62 7.06 0.23
C LEU A 39 -11.65 5.95 0.07
N ALA A 40 -12.91 6.26 -0.27
CA ALA A 40 -13.91 5.24 -0.50
C ALA A 40 -13.54 4.39 -1.73
N PRO A 41 -13.64 3.05 -1.67
CA PRO A 41 -13.43 2.22 -2.84
C PRO A 41 -14.51 2.46 -3.89
N ASP A 42 -14.21 2.11 -5.14
CA ASP A 42 -15.18 2.22 -6.23
C ASP A 42 -16.48 1.48 -5.92
N ARG A 43 -17.58 2.01 -6.46
CA ARG A 43 -18.91 1.42 -6.31
C ARG A 43 -18.91 -0.02 -6.83
N GLY A 44 -19.34 -0.95 -5.99
CA GLY A 44 -19.39 -2.39 -6.31
C GLY A 44 -18.42 -3.24 -5.49
N LEU A 45 -17.49 -2.65 -4.75
CA LEU A 45 -16.69 -3.38 -3.77
C LEU A 45 -17.29 -3.22 -2.37
N PRO A 46 -17.85 -4.28 -1.77
CA PRO A 46 -18.52 -4.18 -0.47
C PRO A 46 -17.49 -3.92 0.64
N ILE A 47 -17.56 -2.75 1.26
CA ILE A 47 -16.70 -2.37 2.39
C ILE A 47 -16.96 -3.31 3.57
N LEU A 48 -15.90 -3.76 4.25
CA LEU A 48 -16.01 -4.42 5.54
C LEU A 48 -16.36 -3.39 6.60
N LYS A 49 -17.56 -3.52 7.18
CA LYS A 49 -18.05 -2.63 8.23
C LYS A 49 -18.29 -3.38 9.52
N ILE A 50 -17.91 -2.75 10.64
CA ILE A 50 -18.25 -3.20 11.99
C ILE A 50 -18.84 -2.01 12.73
N ALA A 51 -20.09 -2.11 13.15
CA ALA A 51 -20.83 -1.04 13.82
C ALA A 51 -20.75 0.31 13.07
N GLY A 52 -20.98 0.29 11.74
CA GLY A 52 -20.97 1.49 10.88
C GLY A 52 -19.60 2.05 10.55
N ASN A 53 -18.51 1.43 11.04
CA ASN A 53 -17.15 1.87 10.77
C ASN A 53 -16.48 1.00 9.71
N ALA A 54 -15.76 1.66 8.81
CA ALA A 54 -14.82 1.07 7.89
C ALA A 54 -13.43 0.98 8.51
N PHE A 55 -12.61 0.08 7.98
CA PHE A 55 -11.21 -0.10 8.38
C PHE A 55 -10.30 0.17 7.20
N ILE A 56 -9.26 0.94 7.45
CA ILE A 56 -8.26 1.35 6.46
C ILE A 56 -6.89 0.90 6.95
N ALA A 57 -6.08 0.35 6.06
CA ALA A 57 -4.66 0.16 6.29
C ALA A 57 -3.88 1.21 5.48
N THR A 58 -2.99 1.95 6.14
CA THR A 58 -1.93 2.67 5.46
C THR A 58 -0.66 1.84 5.52
N ILE A 59 0.01 1.65 4.39
CA ILE A 59 1.25 0.91 4.27
C ILE A 59 2.29 1.86 3.72
N TRP A 60 3.26 2.26 4.54
CA TRP A 60 4.44 2.99 4.09
C TRP A 60 5.58 2.01 3.96
N ALA A 61 6.06 1.79 2.75
CA ALA A 61 7.11 0.83 2.45
C ALA A 61 8.32 1.50 1.80
N GLN A 62 9.51 1.05 2.18
CA GLN A 62 10.76 1.31 1.50
C GLN A 62 11.29 0.00 0.93
N TYR A 63 11.17 -0.16 -0.37
CA TYR A 63 11.70 -1.34 -1.06
C TYR A 63 13.14 -1.09 -1.50
N SER A 64 14.08 -1.70 -0.79
CA SER A 64 15.53 -1.56 -1.05
C SER A 64 16.09 -2.64 -1.98
N GLY A 65 15.27 -3.58 -2.45
CA GLY A 65 15.70 -4.64 -3.35
C GLY A 65 14.56 -5.54 -3.84
N GLY A 66 14.91 -6.45 -4.73
CA GLY A 66 13.97 -7.33 -5.40
C GLY A 66 13.74 -6.90 -6.85
N THR A 67 12.52 -7.05 -7.35
CA THR A 67 12.12 -6.72 -8.72
C THR A 67 12.32 -5.24 -9.04
N LEU A 68 11.98 -4.36 -8.09
CA LEU A 68 12.13 -2.91 -8.15
C LEU A 68 12.63 -2.35 -6.81
N ARG A 69 13.14 -1.12 -6.83
CA ARG A 69 13.54 -0.37 -5.62
C ARG A 69 12.83 0.96 -5.65
N TYR A 70 11.98 1.22 -4.66
CA TYR A 70 11.19 2.45 -4.58
C TYR A 70 10.55 2.62 -3.19
N ASP A 71 10.08 3.81 -2.91
CA ASP A 71 9.24 4.12 -1.76
C ASP A 71 7.77 4.16 -2.16
N GLU A 72 6.91 3.77 -1.23
CA GLU A 72 5.48 3.66 -1.46
C GLU A 72 4.69 4.07 -0.21
N LEU A 73 3.63 4.84 -0.40
CA LEU A 73 2.56 5.00 0.57
C LEU A 73 1.25 4.53 -0.07
N ALA A 74 0.73 3.41 0.40
CA ALA A 74 -0.54 2.85 -0.04
C ALA A 74 -1.62 3.00 1.03
N VAL A 75 -2.86 3.24 0.59
CA VAL A 75 -4.07 3.25 1.40
C VAL A 75 -5.00 2.18 0.88
N ALA A 76 -5.30 1.21 1.73
CA ALA A 76 -6.20 0.11 1.40
C ALA A 76 -7.40 0.10 2.34
N VAL A 77 -8.59 0.21 1.79
CA VAL A 77 -9.84 0.00 2.53
C VAL A 77 -10.13 -1.49 2.59
N LEU A 78 -10.49 -2.00 3.76
CA LEU A 78 -10.86 -3.41 3.91
C LEU A 78 -12.23 -3.66 3.27
N VAL A 79 -12.30 -4.66 2.41
CA VAL A 79 -13.49 -5.05 1.66
C VAL A 79 -13.81 -6.53 1.89
N ARG A 80 -15.07 -6.91 1.66
CA ARG A 80 -15.49 -8.31 1.65
C ARG A 80 -15.29 -8.88 0.24
N GLY A 81 -14.38 -9.82 0.09
CA GLY A 81 -14.22 -10.55 -1.17
C GLY A 81 -15.24 -11.69 -1.27
N LYS A 82 -15.98 -11.77 -2.37
CA LYS A 82 -16.89 -12.90 -2.62
C LYS A 82 -16.12 -14.23 -2.55
N GLY A 83 -16.55 -15.14 -1.68
CA GLY A 83 -15.89 -16.44 -1.48
C GLY A 83 -14.57 -16.38 -0.70
N LEU A 84 -14.23 -15.25 -0.06
CA LEU A 84 -13.12 -15.16 0.87
C LEU A 84 -13.62 -15.27 2.31
N LEU A 85 -12.94 -16.09 3.12
CA LEU A 85 -13.20 -16.22 4.55
C LEU A 85 -12.59 -15.07 5.36
N VAL A 86 -11.63 -14.36 4.77
CA VAL A 86 -10.91 -13.23 5.39
C VAL A 86 -11.12 -11.96 4.56
N PRO A 87 -11.06 -10.78 5.18
CA PRO A 87 -11.11 -9.53 4.45
C PRO A 87 -9.98 -9.41 3.43
N ALA A 88 -10.26 -8.70 2.33
CA ALA A 88 -9.28 -8.28 1.35
C ALA A 88 -9.06 -6.76 1.45
N GLY A 89 -7.99 -6.25 0.87
CA GLY A 89 -7.77 -4.83 0.71
C GLY A 89 -8.20 -4.34 -0.68
N SER A 90 -8.84 -3.18 -0.78
CA SER A 90 -8.93 -2.43 -2.03
C SER A 90 -8.04 -1.20 -1.91
N VAL A 91 -7.02 -1.11 -2.76
CA VAL A 91 -6.09 0.04 -2.75
C VAL A 91 -6.79 1.20 -3.44
N THR A 92 -7.17 2.19 -2.65
CA THR A 92 -7.96 3.34 -3.12
C THR A 92 -7.10 4.56 -3.42
N ALA A 93 -5.92 4.66 -2.79
CA ALA A 93 -4.94 5.69 -3.07
C ALA A 93 -3.54 5.11 -2.84
N ILE A 94 -2.59 5.47 -3.72
CA ILE A 94 -1.21 4.98 -3.61
C ILE A 94 -0.25 5.89 -4.37
N TRP A 95 0.87 6.18 -3.75
CA TRP A 95 1.93 7.00 -4.30
C TRP A 95 3.25 6.23 -4.28
N VAL A 96 4.07 6.47 -5.29
CA VAL A 96 5.38 5.83 -5.46
C VAL A 96 6.37 6.84 -6.06
N ASN A 97 7.67 6.63 -5.85
CA ASN A 97 8.72 7.46 -6.47
C ASN A 97 9.40 6.78 -7.68
N ASP A 98 8.81 5.73 -8.24
CA ASP A 98 9.35 5.00 -9.38
C ASP A 98 8.30 4.86 -10.50
N ALA A 99 8.66 5.27 -11.71
CA ALA A 99 7.76 5.29 -12.86
C ALA A 99 7.41 3.87 -13.35
N MET A 100 8.35 2.91 -13.30
CA MET A 100 8.09 1.52 -13.68
C MET A 100 7.11 0.86 -12.70
N SER A 101 7.27 1.15 -11.41
CA SER A 101 6.31 0.72 -10.38
C SER A 101 4.92 1.31 -10.62
N ALA A 102 4.85 2.60 -10.98
CA ALA A 102 3.59 3.26 -11.25
C ALA A 102 2.87 2.63 -12.45
N GLU A 103 3.56 2.47 -13.58
CA GLU A 103 3.00 1.93 -14.80
C GLU A 103 2.59 0.45 -14.65
N GLY A 104 3.51 -0.38 -14.11
CA GLY A 104 3.23 -1.79 -13.89
C GLY A 104 2.09 -2.03 -12.92
N GLY A 105 2.00 -1.24 -11.83
CA GLY A 105 0.90 -1.31 -10.88
C GLY A 105 -0.47 -1.05 -11.50
N ARG A 106 -0.54 -0.04 -12.38
CA ARG A 106 -1.76 0.30 -13.12
C ARG A 106 -2.14 -0.77 -14.13
N ARG A 107 -1.19 -1.25 -14.94
CA ARG A 107 -1.47 -2.20 -16.03
C ARG A 107 -1.69 -3.63 -15.56
N LEU A 108 -0.87 -4.10 -14.60
CA LEU A 108 -0.95 -5.49 -14.15
C LEU A 108 -2.07 -5.74 -13.16
N TRP A 109 -2.38 -4.75 -12.31
CA TRP A 109 -3.26 -4.98 -11.14
C TRP A 109 -4.34 -3.92 -10.95
N HIS A 110 -4.48 -2.98 -11.86
CA HIS A 110 -5.42 -1.85 -11.79
C HIS A 110 -5.28 -1.03 -10.49
N ILE A 111 -4.07 -1.00 -9.93
CA ILE A 111 -3.77 -0.22 -8.73
C ILE A 111 -3.49 1.23 -9.16
N PRO A 112 -4.18 2.25 -8.60
CA PRO A 112 -4.15 3.63 -9.09
C PRO A 112 -2.88 4.37 -8.63
N LYS A 113 -1.70 3.87 -8.96
CA LYS A 113 -0.41 4.44 -8.56
C LYS A 113 -0.16 5.81 -9.22
N VAL A 114 0.23 6.78 -8.39
CA VAL A 114 0.60 8.14 -8.77
C VAL A 114 2.04 8.40 -8.35
N LEU A 115 2.76 9.21 -9.13
CA LEU A 115 4.12 9.61 -8.77
C LEU A 115 4.11 10.67 -7.69
N ALA A 116 5.01 10.52 -6.71
CA ALA A 116 5.26 11.48 -5.64
C ALA A 116 6.74 11.49 -5.26
N ARG A 117 7.17 12.51 -4.51
CA ARG A 117 8.50 12.53 -3.90
C ARG A 117 8.42 11.96 -2.49
N PHE A 118 9.45 11.23 -2.11
CA PHE A 118 9.58 10.60 -0.81
C PHE A 118 10.94 10.89 -0.19
N GLU A 119 10.92 11.08 1.12
CA GLU A 119 12.07 10.99 1.98
C GLU A 119 11.76 9.93 3.02
N THR A 120 12.36 8.75 2.92
CA THR A 120 12.07 7.61 3.81
C THR A 120 13.36 7.12 4.44
N LEU A 121 13.35 6.95 5.75
CA LEU A 121 14.45 6.36 6.51
C LEU A 121 13.92 5.22 7.38
N ALA A 122 14.46 4.04 7.17
CA ALA A 122 14.15 2.85 7.94
C ALA A 122 15.39 2.37 8.71
N SER A 123 15.31 2.37 10.05
CA SER A 123 16.36 1.89 10.96
C SER A 123 15.81 0.82 11.89
N GLU A 124 16.64 0.15 12.68
CA GLU A 124 16.18 -0.87 13.65
C GLU A 124 15.23 -0.32 14.71
N ARG A 125 15.33 0.98 15.03
CA ARG A 125 14.57 1.63 16.11
C ARG A 125 13.47 2.56 15.65
N ALA A 126 13.48 2.96 14.38
CA ALA A 126 12.52 3.93 13.87
C ALA A 126 12.26 3.73 12.38
N PHE A 127 11.09 4.15 11.94
CA PHE A 127 10.74 4.32 10.54
C PHE A 127 10.15 5.72 10.37
N THR A 128 10.78 6.55 9.56
CA THR A 128 10.29 7.90 9.28
C THR A 128 10.07 8.08 7.79
N GLY A 129 9.11 8.92 7.44
CA GLY A 129 8.85 9.22 6.04
C GLY A 129 8.13 10.56 5.87
N THR A 130 8.43 11.24 4.77
CA THR A 130 7.68 12.40 4.27
C THR A 130 7.34 12.16 2.81
N MET A 131 6.08 12.38 2.43
CA MET A 131 5.60 12.30 1.06
C MET A 131 5.13 13.67 0.60
N MET A 132 5.55 14.07 -0.60
CA MET A 132 5.27 15.37 -1.18
C MET A 132 4.64 15.21 -2.57
N LEU A 133 3.62 16.01 -2.85
CA LEU A 133 3.06 16.24 -4.19
C LEU A 133 3.42 17.67 -4.62
N GLY A 134 4.23 17.78 -5.67
CA GLY A 134 4.89 19.04 -5.98
C GLY A 134 5.75 19.48 -4.80
N ASP A 135 5.52 20.69 -4.29
CA ASP A 135 6.22 21.24 -3.14
C ASP A 135 5.45 21.15 -1.81
N GLN A 136 4.26 20.53 -1.85
CA GLN A 136 3.39 20.38 -0.70
C GLN A 136 3.65 19.04 0.00
N SER A 137 3.94 19.07 1.31
CA SER A 137 3.97 17.88 2.15
C SER A 137 2.54 17.40 2.41
N VAL A 138 2.22 16.19 1.94
CA VAL A 138 0.87 15.61 2.04
C VAL A 138 0.74 14.71 3.26
N ALA A 139 1.80 13.98 3.59
CA ALA A 139 1.84 13.11 4.75
C ALA A 139 3.26 12.97 5.28
N ALA A 140 3.38 12.94 6.60
CA ALA A 140 4.59 12.52 7.28
C ALA A 140 4.27 11.48 8.35
N LEU A 141 5.20 10.55 8.53
CA LEU A 141 5.13 9.46 9.49
C LEU A 141 6.40 9.43 10.33
N SER A 142 6.25 9.33 11.65
CA SER A 142 7.29 8.90 12.57
C SER A 142 6.79 7.67 13.34
N PHE A 143 7.48 6.56 13.20
CA PHE A 143 7.20 5.33 13.94
C PHE A 143 8.42 4.96 14.80
N GLU A 144 8.20 4.88 16.11
CA GLU A 144 9.22 4.50 17.09
C GLU A 144 8.96 3.07 17.57
N VAL A 145 10.02 2.26 17.59
CA VAL A 145 9.95 0.86 18.01
C VAL A 145 10.03 0.78 19.55
N ASP A 146 8.96 0.31 20.17
CA ASP A 146 8.93 0.00 21.61
C ASP A 146 9.43 -1.41 21.88
N ALA A 147 9.13 -2.39 21.01
CA ALA A 147 9.55 -3.77 21.16
C ALA A 147 9.82 -4.47 19.82
N ALA A 148 10.89 -5.26 19.78
CA ALA A 148 11.19 -6.18 18.70
C ALA A 148 10.69 -7.58 19.09
N LEU A 149 9.72 -8.12 18.33
CA LEU A 149 9.23 -9.46 18.57
C LEU A 149 10.15 -10.50 17.90
N PRO A 150 10.47 -11.61 18.57
CA PRO A 150 11.32 -12.67 18.00
C PRO A 150 10.54 -13.56 17.02
N VAL A 151 9.66 -12.95 16.22
CA VAL A 151 8.81 -13.63 15.24
C VAL A 151 8.92 -12.98 13.87
N ARG A 152 8.82 -13.81 12.84
CA ARG A 152 8.78 -13.39 11.44
C ARG A 152 7.56 -14.01 10.78
N PRO A 153 6.35 -13.50 11.08
CA PRO A 153 5.14 -14.06 10.54
C PRO A 153 5.13 -13.94 9.00
N ARG A 154 4.55 -14.97 8.37
CA ARG A 154 4.19 -14.93 6.97
C ARG A 154 2.68 -14.72 6.87
N MET A 155 2.29 -13.66 6.22
CA MET A 155 0.89 -13.32 5.98
C MET A 155 0.60 -13.44 4.48
N SER A 156 -0.61 -13.85 4.13
CA SER A 156 -1.11 -13.83 2.77
C SER A 156 -2.47 -13.16 2.74
N GLY A 157 -2.75 -12.48 1.66
CA GLY A 157 -4.01 -11.79 1.47
C GLY A 157 -4.30 -11.54 0.00
N PHE A 158 -5.39 -10.83 -0.23
CA PHE A 158 -5.79 -10.42 -1.56
C PHE A 158 -5.98 -8.90 -1.61
N VAL A 159 -5.50 -8.33 -2.71
CA VAL A 159 -5.92 -7.01 -3.15
C VAL A 159 -7.01 -7.22 -4.20
N ILE A 160 -8.13 -6.51 -4.05
CA ILE A 160 -9.25 -6.56 -4.99
C ILE A 160 -9.43 -5.17 -5.57
N GLN A 161 -9.31 -5.06 -6.88
CA GLN A 161 -9.47 -3.80 -7.61
C GLN A 161 -10.63 -3.92 -8.63
N PRO A 162 -11.29 -2.82 -8.99
CA PRO A 162 -12.25 -2.80 -10.09
C PRO A 162 -11.59 -3.24 -11.39
N GLY A 163 -12.32 -4.00 -12.21
CA GLY A 163 -11.86 -4.43 -13.53
C GLY A 163 -13.02 -4.45 -14.54
N ILE A 164 -12.71 -4.39 -15.83
CA ILE A 164 -13.71 -4.31 -16.93
C ILE A 164 -14.67 -5.52 -16.93
N GLY A 165 -14.16 -6.71 -16.62
CA GLY A 165 -14.94 -7.96 -16.56
C GLY A 165 -15.37 -8.38 -15.16
N GLY A 166 -15.24 -7.50 -14.16
CA GLY A 166 -15.46 -7.78 -12.75
C GLY A 166 -14.23 -7.54 -11.88
N PRO A 167 -14.30 -7.75 -10.56
CA PRO A 167 -13.20 -7.47 -9.66
C PRO A 167 -11.94 -8.31 -9.96
N LEU A 168 -10.83 -7.63 -10.19
CA LEU A 168 -9.51 -8.27 -10.31
C LEU A 168 -8.97 -8.62 -8.92
N ARG A 169 -8.67 -9.89 -8.69
CA ARG A 169 -8.08 -10.37 -7.44
C ARG A 169 -6.61 -10.65 -7.64
N THR A 170 -5.78 -10.00 -6.85
CA THR A 170 -4.34 -10.20 -6.85
C THR A 170 -3.90 -10.75 -5.50
N ARG A 171 -3.28 -11.92 -5.51
CA ARG A 171 -2.73 -12.50 -4.30
C ARG A 171 -1.42 -11.80 -3.95
N CYS A 172 -1.24 -11.54 -2.66
CA CYS A 172 0.00 -11.02 -2.10
C CYS A 172 0.41 -11.82 -0.87
N THR A 173 1.71 -11.89 -0.65
CA THR A 173 2.29 -12.47 0.57
C THR A 173 3.34 -11.52 1.12
N VAL A 174 3.47 -11.48 2.43
CA VAL A 174 4.51 -10.71 3.11
C VAL A 174 5.05 -11.51 4.28
N LYS A 175 6.37 -11.48 4.45
CA LYS A 175 7.08 -12.03 5.60
C LYS A 175 8.05 -10.97 6.11
N GLY A 176 8.16 -10.79 7.41
CA GLY A 176 9.09 -9.80 7.98
C GLY A 176 9.22 -9.93 9.49
N ALA A 177 10.29 -9.39 10.03
CA ALA A 177 10.50 -9.30 11.48
C ALA A 177 9.58 -8.19 12.04
N LEU A 178 8.71 -8.59 12.96
CA LEU A 178 7.68 -7.70 13.52
C LEU A 178 8.27 -6.78 14.58
N ARG A 179 7.90 -5.50 14.50
CA ARG A 179 8.21 -4.45 15.45
C ARG A 179 6.91 -3.84 15.97
N LEU A 180 6.71 -3.82 17.26
CA LEU A 180 5.65 -3.07 17.92
C LEU A 180 6.14 -1.69 18.26
N GLY A 181 5.26 -0.69 18.17
CA GLY A 181 5.64 0.69 18.46
C GLY A 181 4.49 1.66 18.23
N ARG A 182 4.85 2.93 18.32
CA ARG A 182 3.91 4.05 18.17
C ARG A 182 4.17 4.81 16.89
N ALA A 183 3.10 5.04 16.12
CA ALA A 183 3.14 5.87 14.93
C ALA A 183 2.52 7.22 15.22
N HIS A 184 3.22 8.26 14.81
CA HIS A 184 2.70 9.62 14.74
C HIS A 184 2.59 10.03 13.27
N TRP A 185 1.38 10.41 12.87
CA TRP A 185 1.09 10.85 11.52
C TRP A 185 0.78 12.34 11.50
N THR A 186 1.42 13.06 10.61
CA THR A 186 1.05 14.42 10.22
C THR A 186 0.46 14.37 8.82
N ILE A 187 -0.78 14.80 8.65
CA ILE A 187 -1.53 14.68 7.40
C ILE A 187 -2.09 16.06 7.04
N ASP A 188 -1.88 16.47 5.80
CA ASP A 188 -2.44 17.70 5.26
C ASP A 188 -3.98 17.65 5.26
N PRO A 189 -4.66 18.61 5.91
CA PRO A 189 -6.12 18.66 5.96
C PRO A 189 -6.77 18.91 4.60
N ALA A 190 -6.05 19.48 3.63
CA ALA A 190 -6.53 19.74 2.28
C ALA A 190 -6.06 18.70 1.26
N GLY A 191 -5.22 17.75 1.68
CA GLY A 191 -4.62 16.74 0.83
C GLY A 191 -5.51 15.52 0.59
N PRO A 192 -5.04 14.57 -0.23
CA PRO A 192 -5.78 13.36 -0.58
C PRO A 192 -6.02 12.40 0.60
N LEU A 193 -5.33 12.61 1.73
CA LEU A 193 -5.48 11.83 2.97
C LEU A 193 -6.30 12.58 4.04
N ALA A 194 -6.97 13.67 3.70
CA ALA A 194 -7.70 14.53 4.63
C ALA A 194 -8.66 13.76 5.56
N ALA A 195 -9.25 12.65 5.10
CA ALA A 195 -10.10 11.79 5.92
C ALA A 195 -9.37 11.20 7.16
N LEU A 196 -8.05 11.14 7.15
CA LEU A 196 -7.21 10.67 8.27
C LEU A 196 -6.64 11.82 9.11
N HIS A 197 -6.80 13.08 8.67
CA HIS A 197 -6.29 14.24 9.40
C HIS A 197 -6.83 14.31 10.84
N GLY A 198 -5.96 14.60 11.79
CA GLY A 198 -6.30 14.72 13.21
C GLY A 198 -6.72 13.41 13.89
N ARG A 199 -6.66 12.28 13.19
CA ARG A 199 -7.00 10.95 13.73
C ARG A 199 -5.74 10.20 14.15
N GLN A 200 -5.94 9.22 15.04
CA GLN A 200 -4.88 8.28 15.45
C GLN A 200 -5.21 6.88 14.93
N PRO A 201 -4.23 6.11 14.47
CA PRO A 201 -4.44 4.72 14.12
C PRO A 201 -4.77 3.88 15.37
N LEU A 202 -5.58 2.83 15.18
CA LEU A 202 -5.87 1.84 16.23
C LEU A 202 -4.61 1.06 16.64
N LEU A 203 -3.77 0.80 15.66
CA LEU A 203 -2.56 -0.02 15.79
C LEU A 203 -1.57 0.38 14.70
N SER A 204 -0.29 0.37 15.05
CA SER A 204 0.79 0.48 14.07
C SER A 204 1.86 -0.56 14.36
N VAL A 205 2.40 -1.14 13.28
CA VAL A 205 3.47 -2.14 13.35
C VAL A 205 4.53 -1.87 12.29
N GLY A 206 5.78 -2.07 12.66
CA GLY A 206 6.90 -2.08 11.73
C GLY A 206 7.19 -3.49 11.23
N LEU A 207 7.60 -3.62 9.98
CA LEU A 207 8.15 -4.83 9.38
C LEU A 207 9.59 -4.55 8.95
N ARG A 208 10.53 -5.37 9.44
CA ARG A 208 11.95 -5.31 9.08
C ARG A 208 12.35 -6.56 8.32
N ALA A 209 13.42 -6.45 7.51
CA ALA A 209 13.84 -7.51 6.62
C ALA A 209 12.63 -8.15 5.93
N MET A 210 11.78 -7.29 5.38
CA MET A 210 10.54 -7.67 4.72
C MET A 210 10.83 -8.33 3.38
N ASP A 211 10.18 -9.47 3.13
CA ASP A 211 10.04 -10.10 1.83
C ASP A 211 8.55 -10.10 1.46
N ALA A 212 8.21 -9.44 0.38
CA ALA A 212 6.85 -9.38 -0.13
C ALA A 212 6.80 -9.93 -1.55
N ALA A 213 5.73 -10.63 -1.88
CA ALA A 213 5.45 -11.06 -3.25
C ALA A 213 4.05 -10.58 -3.65
N PHE A 214 3.95 -10.01 -4.84
CA PHE A 214 2.72 -9.46 -5.38
C PHE A 214 2.41 -10.05 -6.76
N GLY A 215 1.17 -10.52 -6.97
CA GLY A 215 0.78 -11.19 -8.22
C GLY A 215 1.15 -12.68 -8.26
N VAL A 216 1.16 -13.36 -7.10
CA VAL A 216 1.52 -14.79 -6.95
C VAL A 216 0.30 -15.69 -6.84
#